data_cad37e6b1791bfb8c8892adfe7565e23
#
_entry.id   cad37e6b1791bfb8c8892adfe7565e23
#
_cell.length_a   1.000
_cell.length_b   1.000
_cell.length_c   1.000
_cell.angle_alpha   90.00
_cell.angle_beta   90.00
_cell.angle_gamma   90.00
#
_symmetry.space_group_name_H-M   'P 1'
#
loop_
_entity.id
_entity.type
_entity.pdbx_description
1 polymer ?
#
loop_
_entity_poly.entity_id
_entity_poly.type
_entity_poly.pdbx_seq_one_letter_code
_entity_poly.pdbx_strand_id
1 'polypeptide(L)'
;MKDLNLVVVGGAAGLGALLVDMAVAEGAVGIGIIDIDGAAAEAALASAKAKGLRCVAVACDIRTAAASHAAFRQVAEVLGRVDTLINSAAIYPRRPTLGVTDEEWDLSNAVNIKGTYHMMVAAIEQMKTQEPVAHVRGRIVNITSVDAFKAHPKNIHYAATKAAVVSLTKSVADYVAPDGILVNSVAPAGMATEKARASGFLDELAKASPLGRGALPTEIAEWVLMAGGPKNTYMTGENVIVSGGYIYA
;
A
#
# COMPACT_ATOMS: atom_id res chain seq x y z
N MET A 1 -10.08 -4.54 10.98
CA MET A 1 -10.29 -5.33 9.73
C MET A 1 -11.31 -6.46 9.90
N LYS A 2 -12.12 -6.36 10.95
CA LYS A 2 -13.08 -7.41 11.32
C LYS A 2 -13.97 -7.83 10.14
N ASP A 3 -14.06 -9.14 9.92
CA ASP A 3 -14.89 -9.81 8.91
C ASP A 3 -14.55 -9.48 7.44
N LEU A 4 -13.39 -8.88 7.15
CA LEU A 4 -12.94 -8.53 5.81
C LEU A 4 -11.85 -9.47 5.27
N ASN A 5 -11.84 -9.66 3.95
CA ASN A 5 -10.75 -10.29 3.21
C ASN A 5 -9.83 -9.20 2.65
N LEU A 6 -8.55 -9.29 2.98
CA LEU A 6 -7.53 -8.30 2.66
C LEU A 6 -6.51 -8.85 1.67
N VAL A 7 -6.16 -8.07 0.66
CA VAL A 7 -5.02 -8.32 -0.22
C VAL A 7 -3.96 -7.25 0.01
N VAL A 8 -2.72 -7.66 0.28
CA VAL A 8 -1.57 -6.77 0.43
C VAL A 8 -0.56 -7.03 -0.66
N VAL A 9 -0.34 -6.05 -1.52
CA VAL A 9 0.73 -6.06 -2.52
C VAL A 9 2.00 -5.49 -1.89
N GLY A 10 3.10 -6.23 -1.96
CA GLY A 10 4.31 -5.91 -1.18
C GLY A 10 4.17 -6.34 0.29
N GLY A 11 3.48 -7.44 0.53
CA GLY A 11 3.18 -7.95 1.88
C GLY A 11 4.24 -8.85 2.49
N ALA A 12 5.34 -9.12 1.80
CA ALA A 12 6.39 -10.03 2.27
C ALA A 12 7.27 -9.43 3.37
N ALA A 13 7.38 -8.11 3.47
CA ALA A 13 8.28 -7.45 4.41
C ALA A 13 7.80 -6.05 4.82
N GLY A 14 8.48 -5.46 5.80
CA GLY A 14 8.33 -4.06 6.20
C GLY A 14 6.91 -3.69 6.61
N LEU A 15 6.41 -2.56 6.08
CA LEU A 15 5.06 -2.09 6.38
C LEU A 15 3.98 -3.07 5.89
N GLY A 16 4.19 -3.71 4.73
CA GLY A 16 3.23 -4.68 4.19
C GLY A 16 3.03 -5.89 5.09
N ALA A 17 4.10 -6.50 5.58
CA ALA A 17 4.03 -7.62 6.51
C ALA A 17 3.39 -7.21 7.85
N LEU A 18 3.73 -6.03 8.37
CA LEU A 18 3.11 -5.48 9.58
C LEU A 18 1.59 -5.29 9.38
N LEU A 19 1.16 -4.80 8.23
CA LEU A 19 -0.26 -4.64 7.90
C LEU A 19 -1.01 -5.98 7.88
N VAL A 20 -0.36 -7.05 7.40
CA VAL A 20 -0.91 -8.41 7.46
C VAL A 20 -1.13 -8.84 8.91
N ASP A 21 -0.11 -8.75 9.76
CA ASP A 21 -0.20 -9.15 11.16
C ASP A 21 -1.26 -8.34 11.94
N MET A 22 -1.28 -7.03 11.74
CA MET A 22 -2.27 -6.16 12.39
C MET A 22 -3.69 -6.45 11.90
N ALA A 23 -3.89 -6.68 10.59
CA ALA A 23 -5.20 -7.05 10.05
C ALA A 23 -5.72 -8.37 10.63
N VAL A 24 -4.84 -9.37 10.76
CA VAL A 24 -5.14 -10.66 11.42
C VAL A 24 -5.51 -10.45 12.90
N ALA A 25 -4.79 -9.57 13.60
CA ALA A 25 -5.09 -9.23 14.99
C ALA A 25 -6.47 -8.51 15.12
N GLU A 26 -6.83 -7.67 14.17
CA GLU A 26 -8.10 -6.95 14.10
C GLU A 26 -9.29 -7.78 13.59
N GLY A 27 -9.11 -9.08 13.31
CA GLY A 27 -10.18 -10.00 12.94
C GLY A 27 -10.48 -10.11 11.45
N ALA A 28 -9.50 -9.87 10.58
CA ALA A 28 -9.60 -10.25 9.18
C ALA A 28 -9.92 -11.75 9.05
N VAL A 29 -10.70 -12.13 8.05
CA VAL A 29 -11.14 -13.52 7.83
C VAL A 29 -10.46 -14.19 6.63
N GLY A 30 -9.76 -13.42 5.82
CA GLY A 30 -8.95 -13.91 4.72
C GLY A 30 -7.81 -12.95 4.40
N ILE A 31 -6.63 -13.50 4.06
CA ILE A 31 -5.41 -12.74 3.73
C ILE A 31 -4.82 -13.24 2.42
N GLY A 32 -4.65 -12.35 1.46
CA GLY A 32 -3.85 -12.58 0.27
C GLY A 32 -2.58 -11.71 0.27
N ILE A 33 -1.44 -12.28 -0.07
CA ILE A 33 -0.21 -11.52 -0.27
C ILE A 33 0.23 -11.69 -1.72
N ILE A 34 0.54 -10.58 -2.39
CA ILE A 34 1.17 -10.55 -3.70
C ILE A 34 2.51 -9.86 -3.55
N ASP A 35 3.60 -10.57 -3.83
CA ASP A 35 4.95 -10.03 -3.69
C ASP A 35 5.88 -10.65 -4.75
N ILE A 36 6.98 -9.98 -5.06
CA ILE A 36 8.00 -10.54 -5.95
C ILE A 36 8.76 -11.69 -5.27
N ASP A 37 8.89 -11.64 -3.94
CA ASP A 37 9.46 -12.70 -3.12
C ASP A 37 8.35 -13.61 -2.56
N GLY A 38 8.02 -14.66 -3.32
CA GLY A 38 6.97 -15.60 -2.94
C GLY A 38 7.29 -16.38 -1.66
N ALA A 39 8.56 -16.68 -1.39
CA ALA A 39 8.96 -17.41 -0.18
C ALA A 39 8.78 -16.52 1.08
N ALA A 40 9.21 -15.28 1.02
CA ALA A 40 8.99 -14.33 2.11
C ALA A 40 7.49 -14.00 2.30
N ALA A 41 6.72 -13.90 1.20
CA ALA A 41 5.26 -13.71 1.26
C ALA A 41 4.56 -14.89 1.95
N GLU A 42 4.98 -16.12 1.64
CA GLU A 42 4.46 -17.32 2.30
C GLU A 42 4.79 -17.36 3.80
N ALA A 43 6.00 -16.95 4.18
CA ALA A 43 6.39 -16.83 5.58
C ALA A 43 5.58 -15.75 6.32
N ALA A 44 5.26 -14.64 5.68
CA ALA A 44 4.46 -13.55 6.24
C ALA A 44 2.99 -13.96 6.53
N LEU A 45 2.52 -15.09 6.01
CA LEU A 45 1.18 -15.65 6.34
C LEU A 45 1.15 -16.46 7.64
N ALA A 46 2.25 -16.58 8.38
CA ALA A 46 2.31 -17.44 9.57
C ALA A 46 1.23 -17.14 10.61
N SER A 47 0.97 -15.85 10.89
CA SER A 47 -0.08 -15.42 11.83
C SER A 47 -1.50 -15.77 11.34
N ALA A 48 -1.76 -15.61 10.05
CA ALA A 48 -3.03 -15.97 9.43
C ALA A 48 -3.27 -17.49 9.46
N LYS A 49 -2.24 -18.26 9.11
CA LYS A 49 -2.29 -19.74 9.14
C LYS A 49 -2.51 -20.28 10.55
N ALA A 50 -1.81 -19.71 11.55
CA ALA A 50 -1.97 -20.10 12.95
C ALA A 50 -3.41 -19.90 13.46
N LYS A 51 -4.15 -18.94 12.89
CA LYS A 51 -5.57 -18.70 13.20
C LYS A 51 -6.53 -19.48 12.29
N GLY A 52 -6.03 -20.28 11.35
CA GLY A 52 -6.85 -21.05 10.42
C GLY A 52 -7.61 -20.20 9.39
N LEU A 53 -7.10 -18.99 9.07
CA LEU A 53 -7.73 -18.12 8.08
C LEU A 53 -7.51 -18.65 6.67
N ARG A 54 -8.43 -18.33 5.75
CA ARG A 54 -8.17 -18.47 4.31
C ARG A 54 -7.01 -17.56 3.94
N CYS A 55 -5.92 -18.12 3.44
CA CYS A 55 -4.78 -17.28 3.07
C CYS A 55 -3.98 -17.89 1.91
N VAL A 56 -3.38 -17.02 1.12
CA VAL A 56 -2.57 -17.39 -0.03
C VAL A 56 -1.49 -16.33 -0.29
N ALA A 57 -0.29 -16.79 -0.65
CA ALA A 57 0.79 -15.97 -1.16
C ALA A 57 1.01 -16.28 -2.65
N VAL A 58 1.13 -15.24 -3.46
CA VAL A 58 1.38 -15.35 -4.89
C VAL A 58 2.62 -14.55 -5.26
N ALA A 59 3.62 -15.25 -5.83
CA ALA A 59 4.80 -14.58 -6.38
C ALA A 59 4.44 -13.85 -7.67
N CYS A 60 4.68 -12.53 -7.73
CA CYS A 60 4.34 -11.72 -8.88
C CYS A 60 5.21 -10.49 -9.04
N ASP A 61 5.72 -10.28 -10.25
CA ASP A 61 6.24 -8.99 -10.68
C ASP A 61 5.10 -8.14 -11.25
N ILE A 62 4.73 -7.10 -10.53
CA ILE A 62 3.57 -6.26 -10.85
C ILE A 62 3.79 -5.30 -12.03
N ARG A 63 4.98 -5.29 -12.65
CA ARG A 63 5.31 -4.37 -13.75
C ARG A 63 4.47 -4.60 -15.01
N THR A 64 3.82 -5.75 -15.17
CA THR A 64 2.96 -6.04 -16.31
C THR A 64 1.51 -6.28 -15.90
N ALA A 65 0.56 -5.80 -16.71
CA ALA A 65 -0.86 -6.00 -16.45
C ALA A 65 -1.23 -7.49 -16.40
N ALA A 66 -0.73 -8.30 -17.36
CA ALA A 66 -1.05 -9.72 -17.45
C ALA A 66 -0.65 -10.49 -16.18
N ALA A 67 0.56 -10.26 -15.64
CA ALA A 67 1.02 -10.90 -14.41
C ALA A 67 0.19 -10.43 -13.20
N SER A 68 -0.10 -9.12 -13.11
CA SER A 68 -0.89 -8.53 -12.04
C SER A 68 -2.31 -9.09 -11.99
N HIS A 69 -2.99 -9.14 -13.13
CA HIS A 69 -4.33 -9.73 -13.22
C HIS A 69 -4.34 -11.23 -12.91
N ALA A 70 -3.33 -11.98 -13.39
CA ALA A 70 -3.23 -13.42 -13.11
C ALA A 70 -3.03 -13.68 -11.60
N ALA A 71 -2.11 -12.95 -10.97
CA ALA A 71 -1.86 -13.07 -9.53
C ALA A 71 -3.08 -12.67 -8.70
N PHE A 72 -3.75 -11.58 -9.05
CA PHE A 72 -4.94 -11.13 -8.33
C PHE A 72 -6.09 -12.15 -8.42
N ARG A 73 -6.31 -12.77 -9.59
CA ARG A 73 -7.31 -13.83 -9.76
C ARG A 73 -7.02 -15.04 -8.87
N GLN A 74 -5.75 -15.50 -8.81
CA GLN A 74 -5.38 -16.61 -7.92
C GLN A 74 -5.71 -16.28 -6.45
N VAL A 75 -5.46 -15.06 -6.01
CA VAL A 75 -5.85 -14.62 -4.65
C VAL A 75 -7.37 -14.61 -4.50
N ALA A 76 -8.10 -14.05 -5.46
CA ALA A 76 -9.55 -13.95 -5.42
C ALA A 76 -10.24 -15.32 -5.42
N GLU A 77 -9.70 -16.31 -6.14
CA GLU A 77 -10.19 -17.70 -6.14
C GLU A 77 -10.13 -18.34 -4.75
N VAL A 78 -9.06 -18.08 -3.98
CA VAL A 78 -8.93 -18.60 -2.61
C VAL A 78 -9.82 -17.85 -1.63
N LEU A 79 -9.86 -16.52 -1.73
CA LEU A 79 -10.60 -15.69 -0.78
C LEU A 79 -12.13 -15.66 -1.07
N GLY A 80 -12.53 -15.88 -2.33
CA GLY A 80 -13.91 -15.80 -2.82
C GLY A 80 -14.42 -14.36 -2.95
N ARG A 81 -14.02 -13.47 -2.05
CA ARG A 81 -14.34 -12.04 -2.01
C ARG A 81 -13.07 -11.26 -1.62
N VAL A 82 -12.88 -10.08 -2.18
CA VAL A 82 -11.82 -9.16 -1.77
C VAL A 82 -12.47 -7.85 -1.34
N ASP A 83 -12.37 -7.54 -0.05
CA ASP A 83 -12.97 -6.33 0.54
C ASP A 83 -12.00 -5.16 0.55
N THR A 84 -10.69 -5.44 0.65
CA THR A 84 -9.67 -4.41 0.73
C THR A 84 -8.42 -4.80 -0.04
N LEU A 85 -7.94 -3.89 -0.91
CA LEU A 85 -6.61 -3.95 -1.50
C LEU A 85 -5.71 -2.89 -0.83
N ILE A 86 -4.51 -3.27 -0.39
CA ILE A 86 -3.47 -2.33 0.02
C ILE A 86 -2.27 -2.46 -0.92
N ASN A 87 -1.93 -1.39 -1.63
CA ASN A 87 -0.76 -1.29 -2.48
C ASN A 87 0.42 -0.74 -1.66
N SER A 88 1.26 -1.62 -1.12
CA SER A 88 2.45 -1.28 -0.33
C SER A 88 3.77 -1.51 -1.08
N ALA A 89 3.75 -2.24 -2.19
CA ALA A 89 4.94 -2.48 -3.01
C ALA A 89 5.50 -1.19 -3.59
N ALA A 90 6.79 -0.94 -3.39
CA ALA A 90 7.51 0.16 -4.01
C ALA A 90 9.02 -0.06 -3.97
N ILE A 91 9.71 0.53 -4.92
CA ILE A 91 11.16 0.68 -4.89
C ILE A 91 11.52 2.16 -4.70
N TYR A 92 12.63 2.42 -4.01
CA TYR A 92 13.11 3.78 -3.71
C TYR A 92 14.65 3.84 -3.73
N PRO A 93 15.29 3.56 -4.89
CA PRO A 93 16.72 3.72 -5.01
C PRO A 93 17.08 5.19 -4.80
N ARG A 94 17.94 5.48 -3.83
CA ARG A 94 18.38 6.86 -3.55
C ARG A 94 19.54 7.22 -4.47
N ARG A 95 19.37 8.29 -5.23
CA ARG A 95 20.37 8.83 -6.15
C ARG A 95 20.43 10.36 -6.06
N PRO A 96 21.59 10.97 -6.22
CA PRO A 96 21.66 12.41 -6.46
C PRO A 96 20.84 12.78 -7.71
N THR A 97 20.29 13.99 -7.72
CA THR A 97 19.40 14.47 -8.82
C THR A 97 20.00 14.27 -10.22
N LEU A 98 21.30 14.52 -10.39
CA LEU A 98 21.98 14.38 -11.68
C LEU A 98 22.57 12.98 -11.95
N GLY A 99 22.31 12.01 -11.06
CA GLY A 99 22.88 10.66 -11.16
C GLY A 99 21.83 9.56 -11.34
N VAL A 100 20.58 9.91 -11.65
CA VAL A 100 19.52 8.94 -11.97
C VAL A 100 19.69 8.49 -13.40
N THR A 101 19.78 7.16 -13.63
CA THR A 101 19.85 6.60 -14.99
C THR A 101 18.46 6.36 -15.57
N ASP A 102 18.36 6.20 -16.91
CA ASP A 102 17.10 5.88 -17.58
C ASP A 102 16.52 4.56 -17.08
N GLU A 103 17.37 3.55 -16.84
CA GLU A 103 16.94 2.25 -16.33
C GLU A 103 16.35 2.34 -14.92
N GLU A 104 16.96 3.14 -14.04
CA GLU A 104 16.45 3.37 -12.67
C GLU A 104 15.12 4.16 -12.71
N TRP A 105 15.04 5.12 -13.63
CA TRP A 105 13.81 5.89 -13.85
C TRP A 105 12.69 4.98 -14.35
N ASP A 106 12.94 4.21 -15.41
CA ASP A 106 11.98 3.29 -16.01
C ASP A 106 11.53 2.21 -15.04
N LEU A 107 12.46 1.64 -14.28
CA LEU A 107 12.14 0.64 -13.26
C LEU A 107 11.24 1.24 -12.17
N SER A 108 11.54 2.46 -11.71
CA SER A 108 10.73 3.14 -10.70
C SER A 108 9.31 3.43 -11.21
N ASN A 109 9.18 3.88 -12.45
CA ASN A 109 7.87 4.09 -13.09
C ASN A 109 7.10 2.77 -13.26
N ALA A 110 7.79 1.71 -13.70
CA ALA A 110 7.18 0.41 -13.95
C ALA A 110 6.63 -0.23 -12.66
N VAL A 111 7.37 -0.14 -11.55
CA VAL A 111 6.93 -0.70 -10.26
C VAL A 111 5.95 0.23 -9.55
N ASN A 112 6.36 1.47 -9.28
CA ASN A 112 5.62 2.35 -8.36
C ASN A 112 4.36 2.93 -8.98
N ILE A 113 4.34 3.21 -10.29
CA ILE A 113 3.19 3.81 -10.97
C ILE A 113 2.37 2.71 -11.67
N LYS A 114 2.97 2.07 -12.68
CA LYS A 114 2.24 1.09 -13.50
C LYS A 114 1.80 -0.13 -12.68
N GLY A 115 2.69 -0.67 -11.82
CA GLY A 115 2.38 -1.79 -10.95
C GLY A 115 1.23 -1.48 -10.00
N THR A 116 1.25 -0.32 -9.34
CA THR A 116 0.14 0.13 -8.49
C THR A 116 -1.16 0.26 -9.28
N TYR A 117 -1.11 0.85 -10.49
CA TYR A 117 -2.27 0.97 -11.37
C TYR A 117 -2.82 -0.39 -11.80
N HIS A 118 -1.96 -1.33 -12.23
CA HIS A 118 -2.39 -2.68 -12.63
C HIS A 118 -3.11 -3.41 -11.49
N MET A 119 -2.60 -3.30 -10.27
CA MET A 119 -3.23 -3.90 -9.09
C MET A 119 -4.57 -3.25 -8.74
N MET A 120 -4.69 -1.92 -8.88
CA MET A 120 -5.98 -1.23 -8.74
C MET A 120 -6.99 -1.74 -9.75
N VAL A 121 -6.61 -1.85 -11.04
CA VAL A 121 -7.51 -2.34 -12.08
C VAL A 121 -7.98 -3.76 -11.80
N ALA A 122 -7.07 -4.67 -11.47
CA ALA A 122 -7.42 -6.06 -11.14
C ALA A 122 -8.36 -6.16 -9.94
N ALA A 123 -8.14 -5.33 -8.91
CA ALA A 123 -9.02 -5.28 -7.75
C ALA A 123 -10.41 -4.71 -8.09
N ILE A 124 -10.47 -3.64 -8.88
CA ILE A 124 -11.73 -3.02 -9.32
C ILE A 124 -12.56 -4.01 -10.12
N GLU A 125 -11.97 -4.72 -11.07
CA GLU A 125 -12.65 -5.75 -11.85
C GLU A 125 -13.26 -6.83 -10.94
N GLN A 126 -12.51 -7.32 -9.96
CA GLN A 126 -13.03 -8.27 -8.97
C GLN A 126 -14.12 -7.66 -8.09
N MET A 127 -13.90 -6.46 -7.55
CA MET A 127 -14.86 -5.80 -6.66
C MET A 127 -16.20 -5.52 -7.37
N LYS A 128 -16.19 -5.20 -8.67
CA LYS A 128 -17.40 -4.99 -9.45
C LYS A 128 -18.28 -6.24 -9.58
N THR A 129 -17.75 -7.44 -9.43
CA THR A 129 -18.50 -8.69 -9.42
C THR A 129 -19.16 -9.01 -8.08
N GLN A 130 -18.85 -8.25 -7.03
CA GLN A 130 -19.28 -8.50 -5.66
C GLN A 130 -20.51 -7.66 -5.29
N GLU A 131 -21.37 -8.18 -4.44
CA GLU A 131 -22.44 -7.39 -3.85
C GLU A 131 -21.89 -6.40 -2.81
N PRO A 132 -22.40 -5.15 -2.77
CA PRO A 132 -21.97 -4.19 -1.77
C PRO A 132 -22.44 -4.59 -0.36
N VAL A 133 -21.60 -4.32 0.63
CA VAL A 133 -21.95 -4.43 2.06
C VAL A 133 -21.97 -3.01 2.63
N ALA A 134 -23.11 -2.60 3.22
CA ALA A 134 -23.31 -1.25 3.73
C ALA A 134 -22.94 -0.15 2.72
N HIS A 135 -23.37 -0.30 1.47
CA HIS A 135 -23.10 0.58 0.31
C HIS A 135 -21.66 0.55 -0.22
N VAL A 136 -20.75 -0.22 0.38
CA VAL A 136 -19.35 -0.33 -0.06
C VAL A 136 -19.10 -1.71 -0.68
N ARG A 137 -18.58 -1.71 -1.90
CA ARG A 137 -18.23 -2.91 -2.64
C ARG A 137 -16.79 -3.34 -2.38
N GLY A 138 -15.94 -2.38 -2.15
CA GLY A 138 -14.54 -2.61 -1.81
C GLY A 138 -13.80 -1.33 -1.47
N ARG A 139 -12.58 -1.48 -0.95
CA ARG A 139 -11.68 -0.38 -0.57
C ARG A 139 -10.29 -0.61 -1.13
N ILE A 140 -9.67 0.45 -1.64
CA ILE A 140 -8.30 0.43 -2.12
C ILE A 140 -7.51 1.49 -1.37
N VAL A 141 -6.35 1.11 -0.83
CA VAL A 141 -5.45 2.03 -0.13
C VAL A 141 -4.07 1.96 -0.78
N ASN A 142 -3.61 3.08 -1.32
CA ASN A 142 -2.28 3.21 -1.90
C ASN A 142 -1.32 3.82 -0.88
N ILE A 143 -0.12 3.26 -0.74
CA ILE A 143 0.93 3.87 0.08
C ILE A 143 1.69 4.88 -0.79
N THR A 144 1.49 6.17 -0.49
CA THR A 144 2.21 7.28 -1.10
C THR A 144 3.42 7.68 -0.25
N SER A 145 3.75 8.95 -0.15
CA SER A 145 4.81 9.49 0.69
C SER A 145 4.61 11.01 0.85
N VAL A 146 5.10 11.58 1.93
CA VAL A 146 5.26 13.04 2.06
C VAL A 146 6.12 13.63 0.94
N ASP A 147 6.99 12.83 0.33
CA ASP A 147 7.81 13.25 -0.81
C ASP A 147 6.99 13.56 -2.06
N ALA A 148 5.74 13.12 -2.13
CA ALA A 148 4.79 13.54 -3.17
C ALA A 148 4.39 15.02 -3.09
N PHE A 149 4.61 15.68 -1.95
CA PHE A 149 4.12 17.02 -1.62
C PHE A 149 5.23 18.03 -1.33
N LYS A 150 6.49 17.57 -1.32
CA LYS A 150 7.65 18.43 -1.03
C LYS A 150 8.83 18.09 -1.92
N ALA A 151 9.78 19.00 -2.02
CA ALA A 151 11.04 18.74 -2.72
C ALA A 151 11.88 17.65 -2.03
N HIS A 152 12.42 16.72 -2.81
CA HIS A 152 13.35 15.69 -2.35
C HIS A 152 14.54 15.53 -3.30
N PRO A 153 15.58 16.40 -3.23
CA PRO A 153 16.68 16.44 -4.21
C PRO A 153 17.55 15.18 -4.24
N LYS A 154 17.49 14.33 -3.22
CA LYS A 154 18.23 13.05 -3.18
C LYS A 154 17.40 11.85 -3.63
N ASN A 155 16.16 12.06 -4.11
CA ASN A 155 15.25 10.97 -4.50
C ASN A 155 14.13 11.44 -5.44
N ILE A 156 14.50 12.23 -6.46
CA ILE A 156 13.52 12.94 -7.31
C ILE A 156 12.56 12.00 -8.04
N HIS A 157 13.07 10.89 -8.58
CA HIS A 157 12.27 9.93 -9.34
C HIS A 157 11.25 9.21 -8.44
N TYR A 158 11.64 8.83 -7.21
CA TYR A 158 10.68 8.28 -6.25
C TYR A 158 9.59 9.30 -5.89
N ALA A 159 9.97 10.54 -5.57
CA ALA A 159 9.03 11.61 -5.26
C ALA A 159 8.03 11.82 -6.42
N ALA A 160 8.52 11.84 -7.66
CA ALA A 160 7.68 11.94 -8.85
C ALA A 160 6.71 10.77 -8.97
N THR A 161 7.17 9.52 -8.73
CA THR A 161 6.27 8.35 -8.76
C THR A 161 5.18 8.42 -7.68
N LYS A 162 5.51 8.89 -6.48
CA LYS A 162 4.53 9.03 -5.39
C LYS A 162 3.51 10.15 -5.64
N ALA A 163 3.93 11.25 -6.28
CA ALA A 163 3.01 12.28 -6.76
C ALA A 163 2.06 11.76 -7.86
N ALA A 164 2.57 10.93 -8.77
CA ALA A 164 1.73 10.25 -9.76
C ALA A 164 0.69 9.34 -9.10
N VAL A 165 1.05 8.58 -8.06
CA VAL A 165 0.09 7.72 -7.32
C VAL A 165 -0.97 8.54 -6.59
N VAL A 166 -0.64 9.74 -6.07
CA VAL A 166 -1.63 10.68 -5.52
C VAL A 166 -2.67 11.07 -6.58
N SER A 167 -2.21 11.43 -7.78
CA SER A 167 -3.11 11.77 -8.90
C SER A 167 -3.95 10.57 -9.35
N LEU A 168 -3.35 9.39 -9.47
CA LEU A 168 -4.06 8.14 -9.79
C LEU A 168 -5.14 7.83 -8.75
N THR A 169 -4.83 7.98 -7.46
CA THR A 169 -5.79 7.75 -6.37
C THR A 169 -7.05 8.59 -6.55
N LYS A 170 -6.90 9.88 -6.82
CA LYS A 170 -8.04 10.79 -7.02
C LYS A 170 -8.85 10.44 -8.26
N SER A 171 -8.16 10.22 -9.39
CA SER A 171 -8.81 9.94 -10.67
C SER A 171 -9.56 8.60 -10.65
N VAL A 172 -8.95 7.57 -10.04
CA VAL A 172 -9.59 6.25 -9.92
C VAL A 172 -10.74 6.32 -8.92
N ALA A 173 -10.61 7.05 -7.81
CA ALA A 173 -11.68 7.24 -6.83
C ALA A 173 -12.93 7.83 -7.47
N ASP A 174 -12.78 8.91 -8.25
CA ASP A 174 -13.88 9.55 -8.96
C ASP A 174 -14.55 8.57 -9.96
N TYR A 175 -13.73 7.84 -10.72
CA TYR A 175 -14.23 6.90 -11.73
C TYR A 175 -15.02 5.73 -11.14
N VAL A 176 -14.63 5.19 -9.97
CA VAL A 176 -15.27 4.00 -9.36
C VAL A 176 -16.25 4.32 -8.24
N ALA A 177 -16.42 5.58 -7.87
CA ALA A 177 -17.36 5.99 -6.82
C ALA A 177 -18.80 5.53 -7.09
N PRO A 178 -19.34 5.60 -8.34
CA PRO A 178 -20.66 5.08 -8.65
C PRO A 178 -20.81 3.57 -8.42
N ASP A 179 -19.70 2.82 -8.46
CA ASP A 179 -19.69 1.38 -8.18
C ASP A 179 -19.62 1.06 -6.68
N GLY A 180 -19.55 2.06 -5.80
CA GLY A 180 -19.37 1.88 -4.36
C GLY A 180 -17.97 1.38 -3.96
N ILE A 181 -16.94 1.69 -4.74
CA ILE A 181 -15.56 1.36 -4.43
C ILE A 181 -14.85 2.64 -3.93
N LEU A 182 -14.25 2.56 -2.76
CA LEU A 182 -13.55 3.69 -2.14
C LEU A 182 -12.05 3.56 -2.39
N VAL A 183 -11.41 4.62 -2.88
CA VAL A 183 -9.97 4.62 -3.18
C VAL A 183 -9.31 5.78 -2.47
N ASN A 184 -8.36 5.49 -1.58
CA ASN A 184 -7.63 6.49 -0.82
C ASN A 184 -6.13 6.20 -0.82
N SER A 185 -5.34 7.13 -0.33
CA SER A 185 -3.93 6.92 -0.09
C SER A 185 -3.51 7.40 1.30
N VAL A 186 -2.45 6.81 1.81
CA VAL A 186 -1.77 7.25 3.03
C VAL A 186 -0.35 7.66 2.67
N ALA A 187 0.04 8.86 3.09
CA ALA A 187 1.34 9.47 2.84
C ALA A 187 2.17 9.52 4.14
N PRO A 188 2.96 8.49 4.43
CA PRO A 188 3.84 8.51 5.60
C PRO A 188 5.02 9.43 5.40
N ALA A 189 5.48 10.04 6.51
CA ALA A 189 6.84 10.53 6.64
C ALA A 189 7.79 9.36 6.98
N GLY A 190 9.02 9.68 7.34
CA GLY A 190 10.00 8.65 7.69
C GLY A 190 9.57 7.82 8.90
N MET A 191 9.65 6.51 8.74
CA MET A 191 9.33 5.54 9.79
C MET A 191 10.58 5.09 10.55
N ALA A 192 10.44 4.89 11.85
CA ALA A 192 11.49 4.39 12.75
C ALA A 192 11.67 2.87 12.58
N THR A 193 12.05 2.42 11.38
CA THR A 193 12.42 1.03 11.11
C THR A 193 13.83 0.71 11.62
N GLU A 194 14.15 -0.58 11.79
CA GLU A 194 15.52 -1.01 12.17
C GLU A 194 16.58 -0.48 11.17
N LYS A 195 16.28 -0.52 9.88
CA LYS A 195 17.15 0.03 8.84
C LYS A 195 17.36 1.53 8.99
N ALA A 196 16.32 2.28 9.36
CA ALA A 196 16.40 3.71 9.62
C ALA A 196 17.21 4.02 10.88
N ARG A 197 17.09 3.18 11.93
CA ARG A 197 17.91 3.30 13.17
C ARG A 197 19.39 3.10 12.87
N ALA A 198 19.73 2.04 12.12
CA ALA A 198 21.11 1.72 11.77
C ALA A 198 21.80 2.79 10.88
N SER A 199 21.03 3.58 10.14
CA SER A 199 21.56 4.59 9.19
C SER A 199 21.74 6.00 9.78
N GLY A 200 21.39 6.23 11.06
CA GLY A 200 21.37 7.59 11.65
C GLY A 200 20.24 8.50 11.13
N PHE A 201 19.40 8.01 10.25
CA PHE A 201 18.31 8.76 9.61
C PHE A 201 17.25 9.24 10.60
N LEU A 202 17.14 8.57 11.76
CA LEU A 202 16.14 8.94 12.78
C LEU A 202 16.43 10.30 13.43
N ASP A 203 17.70 10.66 13.60
CA ASP A 203 18.08 11.97 14.16
C ASP A 203 17.71 13.11 13.19
N GLU A 204 17.88 12.89 11.88
CA GLU A 204 17.41 13.83 10.86
C GLU A 204 15.89 13.99 10.87
N LEU A 205 15.16 12.87 11.00
CA LEU A 205 13.70 12.88 11.10
C LEU A 205 13.21 13.58 12.36
N ALA A 206 13.83 13.31 13.50
CA ALA A 206 13.48 13.94 14.77
C ALA A 206 13.64 15.46 14.72
N LYS A 207 14.71 15.94 14.08
CA LYS A 207 14.96 17.37 13.89
C LYS A 207 13.96 18.03 12.94
N ALA A 208 13.49 17.29 11.94
CA ALA A 208 12.60 17.81 10.90
C ALA A 208 11.10 17.71 11.29
N SER A 209 10.75 16.82 12.19
CA SER A 209 9.37 16.62 12.65
C SER A 209 9.06 17.45 13.89
N PRO A 210 7.99 18.24 13.91
CA PRO A 210 7.51 18.94 15.12
C PRO A 210 7.25 18.03 16.32
N LEU A 211 6.89 16.75 16.10
CA LEU A 211 6.76 15.77 17.18
C LEU A 211 8.12 15.26 17.69
N GLY A 212 9.25 15.70 17.13
CA GLY A 212 10.60 15.36 17.60
C GLY A 212 11.01 13.91 17.41
N ARG A 213 10.34 13.16 16.55
CA ARG A 213 10.64 11.74 16.29
C ARG A 213 10.13 11.26 14.93
N GLY A 214 10.67 10.14 14.45
CA GLY A 214 10.05 9.38 13.35
C GLY A 214 8.77 8.67 13.82
N ALA A 215 7.88 8.35 12.89
CA ALA A 215 6.69 7.55 13.19
C ALA A 215 7.08 6.11 13.50
N LEU A 216 6.39 5.47 14.45
CA LEU A 216 6.42 4.02 14.55
C LEU A 216 5.70 3.41 13.34
N PRO A 217 6.18 2.29 12.78
CA PRO A 217 5.49 1.63 11.67
C PRO A 217 4.02 1.31 11.98
N THR A 218 3.69 0.98 13.23
CA THR A 218 2.32 0.74 13.70
C THR A 218 1.43 1.98 13.59
N GLU A 219 1.96 3.17 13.88
CA GLU A 219 1.20 4.43 13.77
C GLU A 219 0.80 4.72 12.31
N ILE A 220 1.61 4.31 11.35
CA ILE A 220 1.27 4.40 9.93
C ILE A 220 0.27 3.32 9.55
N ALA A 221 0.50 2.08 9.99
CA ALA A 221 -0.35 0.94 9.68
C ALA A 221 -1.79 1.15 10.17
N GLU A 222 -2.00 1.75 11.33
CA GLU A 222 -3.32 2.10 11.87
C GLU A 222 -4.13 2.98 10.90
N TRP A 223 -3.52 4.01 10.32
CA TRP A 223 -4.20 4.88 9.35
C TRP A 223 -4.50 4.16 8.03
N VAL A 224 -3.61 3.26 7.59
CA VAL A 224 -3.83 2.43 6.41
C VAL A 224 -5.01 1.47 6.64
N LEU A 225 -5.04 0.77 7.78
CA LEU A 225 -6.13 -0.13 8.14
C LEU A 225 -7.44 0.62 8.40
N MET A 226 -7.38 1.85 8.93
CA MET A 226 -8.58 2.69 9.05
C MET A 226 -9.15 3.06 7.68
N ALA A 227 -8.31 3.49 6.73
CA ALA A 227 -8.75 3.84 5.39
C ALA A 227 -9.30 2.62 4.60
N GLY A 228 -8.70 1.44 4.80
CA GLY A 228 -9.13 0.18 4.19
C GLY A 228 -10.15 -0.62 5.02
N GLY A 229 -10.47 -0.18 6.23
CA GLY A 229 -11.28 -0.92 7.18
C GLY A 229 -12.78 -0.65 7.08
N PRO A 230 -13.60 -1.41 7.82
CA PRO A 230 -15.06 -1.35 7.72
C PRO A 230 -15.65 -0.02 8.24
N LYS A 231 -14.89 0.77 9.00
CA LYS A 231 -15.32 2.10 9.46
C LYS A 231 -15.28 3.17 8.36
N ASN A 232 -14.48 2.97 7.31
CA ASN A 232 -14.50 3.85 6.16
C ASN A 232 -15.68 3.47 5.25
N THR A 233 -16.71 4.30 5.25
CA THR A 233 -17.90 4.15 4.40
C THR A 233 -18.13 5.36 3.50
N TYR A 234 -17.34 6.44 3.64
CA TYR A 234 -17.60 7.70 2.94
C TYR A 234 -16.34 8.44 2.47
N MET A 235 -15.16 8.11 2.99
CA MET A 235 -13.91 8.74 2.56
C MET A 235 -13.42 8.07 1.27
N THR A 236 -13.30 8.86 0.18
CA THR A 236 -12.75 8.44 -1.11
C THR A 236 -12.04 9.61 -1.80
N GLY A 237 -10.99 9.33 -2.56
CA GLY A 237 -10.14 10.32 -3.24
C GLY A 237 -9.16 11.05 -2.33
N GLU A 238 -9.12 10.71 -1.04
CA GLU A 238 -8.32 11.41 -0.05
C GLU A 238 -6.88 10.87 0.03
N ASN A 239 -6.01 11.77 0.49
CA ASN A 239 -4.61 11.49 0.74
C ASN A 239 -4.26 11.85 2.17
N VAL A 240 -4.30 10.85 3.05
CA VAL A 240 -4.09 11.04 4.49
C VAL A 240 -2.60 11.19 4.77
N ILE A 241 -2.17 12.39 5.15
CA ILE A 241 -0.78 12.68 5.50
C ILE A 241 -0.54 12.33 6.96
N VAL A 242 0.40 11.38 7.19
CA VAL A 242 0.80 10.95 8.54
C VAL A 242 2.27 11.29 8.73
N SER A 243 2.55 12.51 9.17
CA SER A 243 3.90 13.10 9.09
C SER A 243 4.46 13.62 10.42
N GLY A 244 3.71 13.60 11.52
CA GLY A 244 4.15 14.22 12.76
C GLY A 244 4.36 15.74 12.64
N GLY A 245 3.66 16.39 11.70
CA GLY A 245 3.80 17.80 11.39
C GLY A 245 4.96 18.15 10.45
N TYR A 246 5.64 17.12 9.88
CA TYR A 246 6.76 17.34 8.96
C TYR A 246 6.37 18.10 7.68
N ILE A 247 5.14 17.89 7.21
CA ILE A 247 4.50 18.70 6.17
C ILE A 247 3.04 18.95 6.53
N TYR A 248 2.49 20.02 5.96
CA TYR A 248 1.06 20.34 5.97
C TYR A 248 0.58 20.41 4.51
N ALA A 249 -0.64 19.98 4.21
CA ALA A 249 -1.28 20.07 2.89
C ALA A 249 -2.50 20.98 2.95
#